data_f29367c42a2f79c5605265b09237d230
#
_entry.id   f29367c42a2f79c5605265b09237d230
#
_cell.length_a   1.000
_cell.length_b   1.000
_cell.length_c   1.000
_cell.angle_alpha   90.00
_cell.angle_beta   90.00
_cell.angle_gamma   90.00
#
_symmetry.space_group_name_H-M   'P 1'
#
loop_
_entity.id
_entity.type
_entity.pdbx_description
1 polymer ?
#
loop_
_entity_poly.entity_id
_entity_poly.type
_entity_poly.pdbx_seq_one_letter_code
_entity_poly.pdbx_strand_id
1 'polypeptide(L)'
;MAAKINMRLDKNEMPSQDPQVRNKNFLEVALGYTEEQALDEAARCLNCKNHPCVDSCPVNVRIPEFIQKIVEKDYEGAYQVIHQTSSLPAVCGRVCPQESQCEMHCVRGKKGDPVGIGRLERFVADWHNAHSTEAPAKPASNGHKVAVIGSGPAGLTCAGDLAKKGYEVTVFEALHLAGGVLVYGIPEFRLPKAIVQKEVDGLKAMGVKVETNTVVGRTITIDELMEENGFEAVFIGSGAGLPMFMNIPGENLKGVYSANEFLTRINLMKAYLPDSDTPIMDLKGKTVAVVGGGNVAMDAARCSKRLGAEVYVVYRRGMEELPARHEEVEHAIEEGVIFKTLNNPVQINGDEQDCVKSMTCIEMELGE
;
A
#
# COMPACT_ATOMS: atom_id res chain seq x y z
N MET A 1 14.68 -33.34 11.27
CA MET A 1 13.48 -34.05 10.73
C MET A 1 12.71 -33.03 9.90
N ALA A 2 12.29 -33.37 8.68
CA ALA A 2 11.43 -32.46 7.91
C ALA A 2 10.15 -32.17 8.72
N ALA A 3 9.81 -30.89 8.85
CA ALA A 3 8.59 -30.51 9.56
C ALA A 3 7.37 -31.16 8.90
N LYS A 4 6.43 -31.65 9.71
CA LYS A 4 5.22 -32.27 9.19
C LYS A 4 4.34 -31.21 8.54
N ILE A 5 4.00 -31.40 7.25
CA ILE A 5 3.14 -30.47 6.52
C ILE A 5 1.76 -30.41 7.19
N ASN A 6 1.30 -29.20 7.48
CA ASN A 6 -0.05 -28.95 7.97
C ASN A 6 -1.03 -28.95 6.79
N MET A 7 -1.94 -29.92 6.77
CA MET A 7 -2.92 -30.09 5.67
C MET A 7 -4.26 -29.38 5.93
N ARG A 8 -4.38 -28.54 6.96
CA ARG A 8 -5.58 -27.73 7.22
C ARG A 8 -5.93 -26.93 5.95
N LEU A 9 -7.21 -26.87 5.59
CA LEU A 9 -7.66 -26.17 4.37
C LEU A 9 -7.65 -24.67 4.51
N ASP A 10 -8.08 -24.17 5.67
CA ASP A 10 -8.22 -22.75 5.96
C ASP A 10 -6.87 -22.15 6.39
N LYS A 11 -6.58 -20.92 5.95
CA LYS A 11 -5.41 -20.15 6.44
C LYS A 11 -5.67 -19.58 7.83
N ASN A 12 -4.62 -19.24 8.55
CA ASN A 12 -4.76 -18.52 9.80
C ASN A 12 -5.37 -17.15 9.56
N GLU A 13 -6.39 -16.81 10.35
CA GLU A 13 -6.97 -15.47 10.32
C GLU A 13 -5.92 -14.44 10.76
N MET A 14 -5.98 -13.25 10.14
CA MET A 14 -5.16 -12.12 10.56
C MET A 14 -5.78 -11.49 11.81
N PRO A 15 -5.10 -11.47 12.95
CA PRO A 15 -5.61 -10.74 14.10
C PRO A 15 -5.83 -9.27 13.76
N SER A 16 -6.98 -8.74 14.12
CA SER A 16 -7.34 -7.36 13.82
C SER A 16 -8.06 -6.69 15.01
N GLN A 17 -8.03 -5.35 15.03
CA GLN A 17 -8.83 -4.58 15.98
C GLN A 17 -10.34 -4.82 15.76
N ASP A 18 -11.11 -4.81 16.86
CA ASP A 18 -12.58 -4.87 16.80
C ASP A 18 -13.14 -3.77 15.88
N PRO A 19 -14.08 -4.08 14.97
CA PRO A 19 -14.62 -3.13 14.00
C PRO A 19 -15.21 -1.86 14.62
N GLN A 20 -15.87 -1.95 15.79
CA GLN A 20 -16.50 -0.82 16.48
C GLN A 20 -15.47 0.05 17.23
N VAL A 21 -14.28 -0.47 17.42
CA VAL A 21 -13.14 0.26 18.00
C VAL A 21 -12.31 0.91 16.88
N ARG A 22 -11.95 0.12 15.87
CA ARG A 22 -11.05 0.59 14.82
C ARG A 22 -11.65 1.65 13.89
N ASN A 23 -12.97 1.69 13.75
CA ASN A 23 -13.66 2.72 12.96
C ASN A 23 -13.65 4.12 13.60
N LYS A 24 -13.02 4.28 14.77
CA LYS A 24 -12.91 5.53 15.54
C LYS A 24 -11.47 5.97 15.78
N ASN A 25 -10.47 5.23 15.26
CA ASN A 25 -9.08 5.54 15.43
C ASN A 25 -8.29 5.30 14.12
N PHE A 26 -7.05 5.77 14.08
CA PHE A 26 -6.15 5.59 12.93
C PHE A 26 -5.00 4.61 13.21
N LEU A 27 -5.07 3.84 14.28
CA LEU A 27 -4.08 2.81 14.59
C LEU A 27 -4.16 1.65 13.59
N GLU A 28 -3.07 0.93 13.38
CA GLU A 28 -3.00 -0.19 12.43
C GLU A 28 -4.08 -1.23 12.74
N VAL A 29 -4.89 -1.57 11.75
CA VAL A 29 -6.05 -2.46 11.90
C VAL A 29 -5.61 -3.90 12.05
N ALA A 30 -4.81 -4.40 11.13
CA ALA A 30 -4.26 -5.75 11.20
C ALA A 30 -3.08 -5.78 12.19
N LEU A 31 -3.10 -6.70 13.15
CA LEU A 31 -2.13 -6.74 14.25
C LEU A 31 -0.88 -7.59 13.96
N GLY A 32 -0.89 -8.33 12.84
CA GLY A 32 0.18 -9.25 12.48
C GLY A 32 0.01 -10.62 13.13
N TYR A 33 0.72 -11.62 12.61
CA TYR A 33 0.76 -12.95 13.19
C TYR A 33 1.65 -12.99 14.44
N THR A 34 1.24 -13.77 15.43
CA THR A 34 2.13 -14.26 16.48
C THR A 34 3.12 -15.28 15.89
N GLU A 35 4.20 -15.58 16.61
CA GLU A 35 5.15 -16.65 16.21
C GLU A 35 4.44 -17.99 15.99
N GLU A 36 3.51 -18.34 16.87
CA GLU A 36 2.75 -19.60 16.79
C GLU A 36 1.88 -19.63 15.50
N GLN A 37 1.16 -18.55 15.20
CA GLN A 37 0.36 -18.44 13.98
C GLN A 37 1.24 -18.49 12.74
N ALA A 38 2.39 -17.83 12.76
CA ALA A 38 3.31 -17.82 11.63
C ALA A 38 3.90 -19.21 11.35
N LEU A 39 4.28 -19.94 12.37
CA LEU A 39 4.79 -21.32 12.26
C LEU A 39 3.71 -22.28 11.73
N ASP A 40 2.48 -22.18 12.26
CA ASP A 40 1.36 -23.00 11.82
C ASP A 40 0.99 -22.72 10.37
N GLU A 41 0.95 -21.43 9.96
CA GLU A 41 0.67 -21.04 8.59
C GLU A 41 1.82 -21.43 7.63
N ALA A 42 3.07 -21.25 8.03
CA ALA A 42 4.24 -21.64 7.25
C ALA A 42 4.27 -23.16 6.99
N ALA A 43 3.84 -23.97 7.97
CA ALA A 43 3.75 -25.42 7.82
C ALA A 43 2.70 -25.87 6.79
N ARG A 44 1.78 -25.00 6.35
CA ARG A 44 0.83 -25.29 5.26
C ARG A 44 1.49 -25.25 3.88
N CYS A 45 2.67 -24.67 3.73
CA CYS A 45 3.37 -24.61 2.46
C CYS A 45 3.82 -26.00 2.01
N LEU A 46 3.47 -26.38 0.77
CA LEU A 46 3.80 -27.69 0.19
C LEU A 46 5.23 -27.74 -0.36
N ASN A 47 5.96 -26.62 -0.36
CA ASN A 47 7.29 -26.50 -0.98
C ASN A 47 7.29 -27.08 -2.43
N CYS A 48 6.38 -26.57 -3.27
CA CYS A 48 6.11 -27.11 -4.61
C CYS A 48 7.34 -27.01 -5.50
N LYS A 49 7.65 -28.06 -6.26
CA LYS A 49 8.79 -28.09 -7.18
C LYS A 49 8.74 -27.02 -8.27
N ASN A 50 7.53 -26.67 -8.75
CA ASN A 50 7.34 -25.68 -9.83
C ASN A 50 7.05 -24.26 -9.32
N HIS A 51 6.96 -24.06 -7.98
CA HIS A 51 6.71 -22.79 -7.26
C HIS A 51 5.95 -21.71 -8.04
N PRO A 52 4.69 -21.94 -8.46
CA PRO A 52 3.94 -20.96 -9.26
C PRO A 52 3.72 -19.62 -8.54
N CYS A 53 3.81 -19.60 -7.21
CA CYS A 53 3.78 -18.38 -6.41
C CYS A 53 5.01 -17.47 -6.64
N VAL A 54 6.18 -18.03 -6.96
CA VAL A 54 7.38 -17.27 -7.29
C VAL A 54 7.21 -16.59 -8.65
N ASP A 55 6.77 -17.35 -9.66
CA ASP A 55 6.57 -16.84 -11.02
C ASP A 55 5.51 -15.74 -11.08
N SER A 56 4.57 -15.74 -10.12
CA SER A 56 3.51 -14.74 -10.01
C SER A 56 3.87 -13.56 -9.12
N CYS A 57 5.03 -13.57 -8.48
CA CYS A 57 5.54 -12.43 -7.75
C CYS A 57 6.27 -11.49 -8.71
N PRO A 58 5.88 -10.19 -8.82
CA PRO A 58 6.52 -9.26 -9.75
C PRO A 58 8.03 -9.10 -9.58
N VAL A 59 8.54 -9.35 -8.37
CA VAL A 59 9.97 -9.29 -8.04
C VAL A 59 10.60 -10.67 -7.77
N ASN A 60 9.87 -11.75 -8.07
CA ASN A 60 10.35 -13.13 -7.97
C ASN A 60 10.95 -13.51 -6.60
N VAL A 61 10.30 -13.09 -5.49
CA VAL A 61 10.69 -13.52 -4.15
C VAL A 61 10.65 -15.05 -4.08
N ARG A 62 11.71 -15.67 -3.58
CA ARG A 62 11.80 -17.13 -3.42
C ARG A 62 10.91 -17.63 -2.27
N ILE A 63 9.59 -17.57 -2.51
CA ILE A 63 8.54 -17.76 -1.51
C ILE A 63 8.67 -19.09 -0.75
N PRO A 64 8.81 -20.27 -1.38
CA PRO A 64 8.97 -21.52 -0.64
C PRO A 64 10.20 -21.53 0.28
N GLU A 65 11.28 -20.86 -0.15
CA GLU A 65 12.53 -20.82 0.61
C GLU A 65 12.40 -19.98 1.87
N PHE A 66 11.85 -18.76 1.79
CA PHE A 66 11.68 -17.96 3.00
C PHE A 66 10.65 -18.59 3.97
N ILE A 67 9.60 -19.24 3.45
CA ILE A 67 8.63 -19.96 4.27
C ILE A 67 9.30 -21.15 4.98
N GLN A 68 10.18 -21.90 4.29
CA GLN A 68 10.92 -22.99 4.91
C GLN A 68 11.83 -22.47 6.05
N LYS A 69 12.45 -21.30 5.87
CA LYS A 69 13.22 -20.64 6.93
C LYS A 69 12.36 -20.28 8.15
N ILE A 70 11.11 -19.85 7.95
CA ILE A 70 10.17 -19.64 9.06
C ILE A 70 9.94 -20.96 9.83
N VAL A 71 9.68 -22.07 9.11
CA VAL A 71 9.47 -23.40 9.71
C VAL A 71 10.69 -23.83 10.54
N GLU A 72 11.90 -23.45 10.13
CA GLU A 72 13.16 -23.70 10.80
C GLU A 72 13.42 -22.72 11.95
N LYS A 73 12.55 -21.74 12.18
CA LYS A 73 12.72 -20.60 13.11
C LYS A 73 13.93 -19.72 12.81
N ASP A 74 14.41 -19.75 11.59
CA ASP A 74 15.46 -18.86 11.08
C ASP A 74 14.82 -17.61 10.42
N TYR A 75 14.29 -16.72 11.26
CA TYR A 75 13.52 -15.55 10.78
C TYR A 75 14.41 -14.52 10.10
N GLU A 76 15.65 -14.36 10.57
CA GLU A 76 16.62 -13.52 9.90
C GLU A 76 17.00 -14.08 8.51
N GLY A 77 17.24 -15.38 8.42
CA GLY A 77 17.47 -16.05 7.14
C GLY A 77 16.26 -15.92 6.20
N ALA A 78 15.03 -15.96 6.72
CA ALA A 78 13.82 -15.72 5.96
C ALA A 78 13.78 -14.27 5.39
N TYR A 79 14.11 -13.28 6.24
CA TYR A 79 14.21 -11.88 5.81
C TYR A 79 15.25 -11.70 4.70
N GLN A 80 16.43 -12.28 4.85
CA GLN A 80 17.49 -12.19 3.85
C GLN A 80 17.07 -12.78 2.50
N VAL A 81 16.31 -13.89 2.50
CA VAL A 81 15.76 -14.47 1.26
C VAL A 81 14.80 -13.49 0.57
N ILE A 82 13.89 -12.86 1.32
CA ILE A 82 12.95 -11.87 0.79
C ILE A 82 13.73 -10.65 0.26
N HIS A 83 14.66 -10.12 1.05
CA HIS A 83 15.38 -8.88 0.78
C HIS A 83 16.34 -8.98 -0.43
N GLN A 84 16.65 -10.18 -0.93
CA GLN A 84 17.43 -10.33 -2.15
C GLN A 84 16.78 -9.68 -3.38
N THR A 85 15.45 -9.72 -3.47
CA THR A 85 14.71 -9.22 -4.63
C THR A 85 13.63 -8.19 -4.26
N SER A 86 13.21 -8.11 -3.00
CA SER A 86 12.26 -7.12 -2.50
C SER A 86 12.99 -6.08 -1.64
N SER A 87 12.91 -4.80 -2.02
CA SER A 87 13.53 -3.71 -1.26
C SER A 87 12.61 -3.10 -0.21
N LEU A 88 11.33 -3.51 -0.15
CA LEU A 88 10.30 -2.96 0.74
C LEU A 88 9.45 -4.07 1.39
N PRO A 89 10.04 -5.06 2.07
CA PRO A 89 9.31 -6.23 2.55
C PRO A 89 8.22 -5.89 3.58
N ALA A 90 8.46 -4.93 4.49
CA ALA A 90 7.47 -4.54 5.49
C ALA A 90 6.25 -3.83 4.88
N VAL A 91 6.45 -3.13 3.76
CA VAL A 91 5.37 -2.53 2.95
C VAL A 91 4.63 -3.60 2.16
N CYS A 92 5.36 -4.47 1.44
CA CYS A 92 4.77 -5.52 0.60
C CYS A 92 3.90 -6.48 1.41
N GLY A 93 4.36 -6.90 2.59
CA GLY A 93 3.60 -7.77 3.49
C GLY A 93 2.27 -7.18 3.96
N ARG A 94 2.11 -5.83 3.91
CA ARG A 94 0.88 -5.12 4.33
C ARG A 94 -0.05 -4.77 3.17
N VAL A 95 0.50 -4.28 2.04
CA VAL A 95 -0.34 -3.61 1.03
C VAL A 95 -0.23 -4.20 -0.38
N CYS A 96 0.67 -5.15 -0.62
CA CYS A 96 0.73 -5.85 -1.90
C CYS A 96 -0.58 -6.63 -2.14
N PRO A 97 -1.15 -6.63 -3.35
CA PRO A 97 -2.37 -7.39 -3.66
C PRO A 97 -2.06 -8.89 -3.88
N GLN A 98 -1.60 -9.58 -2.82
CA GLN A 98 -1.16 -10.98 -2.89
C GLN A 98 -2.25 -11.91 -3.41
N GLU A 99 -3.52 -11.61 -3.11
CA GLU A 99 -4.69 -12.40 -3.54
C GLU A 99 -4.88 -12.44 -5.05
N SER A 100 -4.36 -11.45 -5.79
CA SER A 100 -4.34 -11.41 -7.25
C SER A 100 -2.96 -11.74 -7.87
N GLN A 101 -1.98 -12.06 -7.05
CA GLN A 101 -0.60 -12.37 -7.45
C GLN A 101 -0.14 -13.73 -6.90
N CYS A 102 0.80 -13.74 -5.95
CA CYS A 102 1.41 -14.97 -5.45
C CYS A 102 0.41 -15.93 -4.77
N GLU A 103 -0.55 -15.43 -3.99
CA GLU A 103 -1.56 -16.26 -3.33
C GLU A 103 -2.56 -16.86 -4.33
N MET A 104 -2.97 -16.10 -5.35
CA MET A 104 -3.85 -16.58 -6.42
C MET A 104 -3.32 -17.87 -7.08
N HIS A 105 -1.99 -17.96 -7.23
CA HIS A 105 -1.35 -19.11 -7.90
C HIS A 105 -0.86 -20.18 -6.90
N CYS A 106 -1.12 -20.01 -5.61
CA CYS A 106 -0.75 -21.01 -4.62
C CYS A 106 -1.51 -22.31 -4.83
N VAL A 107 -0.79 -23.44 -4.88
CA VAL A 107 -1.40 -24.76 -5.12
C VAL A 107 -2.43 -25.12 -4.04
N ARG A 108 -2.27 -24.63 -2.82
CA ARG A 108 -3.25 -24.82 -1.73
C ARG A 108 -4.60 -24.22 -2.06
N GLY A 109 -4.64 -23.10 -2.76
CA GLY A 109 -5.87 -22.42 -3.19
C GLY A 109 -6.79 -23.26 -4.11
N LYS A 110 -6.31 -24.39 -4.63
CA LYS A 110 -7.15 -25.31 -5.44
C LYS A 110 -8.17 -26.12 -4.63
N LYS A 111 -7.96 -26.29 -3.33
CA LYS A 111 -8.81 -27.12 -2.45
C LYS A 111 -9.23 -26.46 -1.14
N GLY A 112 -8.78 -25.24 -0.91
CA GLY A 112 -9.03 -24.46 0.29
C GLY A 112 -8.36 -23.12 0.12
N ASP A 113 -7.98 -22.45 1.23
CA ASP A 113 -7.29 -21.18 1.17
C ASP A 113 -5.83 -21.34 0.72
N PRO A 114 -5.31 -20.40 -0.07
CA PRO A 114 -3.87 -20.29 -0.32
C PRO A 114 -3.11 -20.12 0.99
N VAL A 115 -1.81 -20.37 0.98
CA VAL A 115 -0.94 -19.98 2.10
C VAL A 115 -0.96 -18.45 2.21
N GLY A 116 -1.07 -17.92 3.41
CA GLY A 116 -1.03 -16.49 3.71
C GLY A 116 0.38 -15.91 3.51
N ILE A 117 0.82 -15.85 2.26
CA ILE A 117 2.20 -15.49 1.88
C ILE A 117 2.53 -14.08 2.33
N GLY A 118 1.65 -13.11 2.06
CA GLY A 118 1.84 -11.73 2.48
C GLY A 118 1.84 -11.56 4.01
N ARG A 119 1.03 -12.34 4.71
CA ARG A 119 0.98 -12.35 6.19
C ARG A 119 2.28 -12.88 6.79
N LEU A 120 2.88 -13.90 6.17
CA LEU A 120 4.18 -14.45 6.54
C LEU A 120 5.33 -13.49 6.19
N GLU A 121 5.29 -12.84 5.02
CA GLU A 121 6.26 -11.79 4.64
C GLU A 121 6.23 -10.64 5.65
N ARG A 122 5.03 -10.18 6.04
CA ARG A 122 4.86 -9.17 7.10
C ARG A 122 5.47 -9.62 8.42
N PHE A 123 5.17 -10.85 8.86
CA PHE A 123 5.71 -11.39 10.11
C PHE A 123 7.24 -11.34 10.12
N VAL A 124 7.87 -11.80 9.04
CA VAL A 124 9.33 -11.81 8.91
C VAL A 124 9.90 -10.40 8.92
N ALA A 125 9.30 -9.47 8.19
CA ALA A 125 9.76 -8.09 8.14
C ALA A 125 9.59 -7.37 9.48
N ASP A 126 8.47 -7.58 10.18
CA ASP A 126 8.22 -7.01 11.51
C ASP A 126 9.18 -7.61 12.55
N TRP A 127 9.45 -8.92 12.47
CA TRP A 127 10.42 -9.57 13.34
C TRP A 127 11.83 -8.99 13.12
N HIS A 128 12.29 -8.89 11.87
CA HIS A 128 13.57 -8.25 11.54
C HIS A 128 13.64 -6.83 12.09
N ASN A 129 12.59 -6.05 11.84
CA ASN A 129 12.50 -4.68 12.30
C ASN A 129 12.57 -4.53 13.83
N ALA A 130 12.11 -5.51 14.60
CA ALA A 130 12.15 -5.51 16.05
C ALA A 130 13.49 -6.01 16.64
N HIS A 131 14.22 -6.86 15.94
CA HIS A 131 15.40 -7.56 16.47
C HIS A 131 16.71 -7.11 15.85
N SER A 132 16.70 -6.62 14.59
CA SER A 132 17.93 -6.14 13.96
C SER A 132 18.34 -4.79 14.53
N THR A 133 19.58 -4.74 15.02
CA THR A 133 20.23 -3.52 15.52
C THR A 133 21.29 -2.99 14.54
N GLU A 134 21.60 -3.78 13.50
CA GLU A 134 22.63 -3.43 12.53
C GLU A 134 22.01 -2.69 11.36
N ALA A 135 22.60 -1.54 11.00
CA ALA A 135 22.26 -0.85 9.77
C ALA A 135 22.74 -1.67 8.56
N PRO A 136 22.00 -1.68 7.43
CA PRO A 136 22.47 -2.32 6.22
C PRO A 136 23.87 -1.83 5.82
N ALA A 137 24.76 -2.76 5.45
CA ALA A 137 26.10 -2.40 5.03
C ALA A 137 26.06 -1.57 3.75
N LYS A 138 26.80 -0.47 3.70
CA LYS A 138 26.96 0.32 2.49
C LYS A 138 27.89 -0.41 1.53
N PRO A 139 27.43 -0.78 0.31
CA PRO A 139 28.29 -1.41 -0.70
C PRO A 139 29.42 -0.49 -1.15
N ALA A 140 30.51 -1.06 -1.64
CA ALA A 140 31.57 -0.29 -2.28
C ALA A 140 31.03 0.42 -3.54
N SER A 141 31.40 1.70 -3.72
CA SER A 141 30.98 2.45 -4.92
C SER A 141 31.59 1.83 -6.18
N ASN A 142 30.76 1.72 -7.23
CA ASN A 142 31.21 1.35 -8.57
C ASN A 142 31.59 2.58 -9.42
N GLY A 143 31.48 3.79 -8.85
CA GLY A 143 31.86 5.06 -9.49
C GLY A 143 30.78 5.68 -10.38
N HIS A 144 29.60 5.04 -10.52
CA HIS A 144 28.51 5.54 -11.36
C HIS A 144 27.40 6.19 -10.55
N LYS A 145 26.84 7.30 -11.05
CA LYS A 145 25.77 8.07 -10.42
C LYS A 145 24.44 7.92 -11.15
N VAL A 146 23.36 7.67 -10.41
CA VAL A 146 22.01 7.56 -10.98
C VAL A 146 21.05 8.47 -10.20
N ALA A 147 20.26 9.24 -10.95
CA ALA A 147 19.14 10.03 -10.41
C ALA A 147 17.84 9.21 -10.49
N VAL A 148 17.06 9.23 -9.40
CA VAL A 148 15.74 8.62 -9.34
C VAL A 148 14.73 9.73 -9.07
N ILE A 149 13.76 9.93 -9.97
CA ILE A 149 12.74 10.96 -9.86
C ILE A 149 11.47 10.33 -9.26
N GLY A 150 11.12 10.75 -8.05
CA GLY A 150 10.01 10.23 -7.26
C GLY A 150 10.43 9.15 -6.27
N SER A 151 9.98 9.29 -5.03
CA SER A 151 10.26 8.38 -3.92
C SER A 151 9.10 7.42 -3.62
N GLY A 152 8.19 7.22 -4.56
CA GLY A 152 7.16 6.18 -4.46
C GLY A 152 7.75 4.77 -4.50
N PRO A 153 6.90 3.71 -4.43
CA PRO A 153 7.36 2.33 -4.41
C PRO A 153 8.35 1.98 -5.53
N ALA A 154 8.09 2.45 -6.75
CA ALA A 154 8.95 2.21 -7.90
C ALA A 154 10.34 2.86 -7.73
N GLY A 155 10.36 4.13 -7.30
CA GLY A 155 11.62 4.86 -7.09
C GLY A 155 12.44 4.28 -5.94
N LEU A 156 11.81 3.98 -4.80
CA LEU A 156 12.50 3.38 -3.66
C LEU A 156 13.05 1.98 -3.99
N THR A 157 12.30 1.16 -4.73
CA THR A 157 12.78 -0.15 -5.19
C THR A 157 13.98 -0.01 -6.13
N CYS A 158 13.88 0.87 -7.14
CA CYS A 158 14.97 1.14 -8.05
C CYS A 158 16.22 1.64 -7.30
N ALA A 159 16.05 2.57 -6.37
CA ALA A 159 17.14 3.11 -5.55
C ALA A 159 17.80 2.01 -4.71
N GLY A 160 17.02 1.14 -4.08
CA GLY A 160 17.53 0.03 -3.28
C GLY A 160 18.33 -0.98 -4.11
N ASP A 161 17.78 -1.37 -5.25
CA ASP A 161 18.46 -2.35 -6.14
C ASP A 161 19.76 -1.79 -6.74
N LEU A 162 19.80 -0.52 -7.08
CA LEU A 162 20.99 0.15 -7.56
C LEU A 162 22.02 0.33 -6.43
N ALA A 163 21.59 0.72 -5.23
CA ALA A 163 22.47 0.85 -4.08
C ALA A 163 23.16 -0.47 -3.72
N LYS A 164 22.43 -1.59 -3.72
CA LYS A 164 22.99 -2.94 -3.51
C LYS A 164 24.10 -3.28 -4.51
N LYS A 165 24.09 -2.67 -5.70
CA LYS A 165 25.11 -2.86 -6.76
C LYS A 165 26.23 -1.82 -6.72
N GLY A 166 26.25 -0.95 -5.71
CA GLY A 166 27.29 0.05 -5.50
C GLY A 166 27.13 1.35 -6.29
N TYR A 167 25.97 1.60 -6.93
CA TYR A 167 25.71 2.89 -7.57
C TYR A 167 25.51 4.00 -6.53
N GLU A 168 25.96 5.20 -6.87
CA GLU A 168 25.66 6.42 -6.11
C GLU A 168 24.27 6.93 -6.52
N VAL A 169 23.27 6.67 -5.69
CA VAL A 169 21.87 6.99 -6.01
C VAL A 169 21.42 8.23 -5.26
N THR A 170 20.78 9.16 -5.97
CA THR A 170 20.04 10.27 -5.39
C THR A 170 18.58 10.21 -5.84
N VAL A 171 17.66 10.14 -4.86
CA VAL A 171 16.22 10.19 -5.10
C VAL A 171 15.75 11.64 -4.92
N PHE A 172 15.09 12.18 -5.93
CA PHE A 172 14.48 13.51 -5.92
C PHE A 172 12.97 13.38 -5.71
N GLU A 173 12.46 13.98 -4.64
CA GLU A 173 11.05 13.89 -4.25
C GLU A 173 10.44 15.30 -4.23
N ALA A 174 9.29 15.46 -4.90
CA ALA A 174 8.59 16.72 -4.97
C ALA A 174 7.96 17.14 -3.62
N LEU A 175 7.53 16.17 -2.83
CA LEU A 175 6.90 16.39 -1.53
C LEU A 175 7.95 16.55 -0.41
N HIS A 176 7.51 16.98 0.75
CA HIS A 176 8.38 17.18 1.93
C HIS A 176 8.73 15.87 2.67
N LEU A 177 8.04 14.76 2.36
CA LEU A 177 8.32 13.42 2.88
C LEU A 177 8.51 12.43 1.74
N ALA A 178 9.47 11.53 1.90
CA ALA A 178 9.69 10.42 0.98
C ALA A 178 8.67 9.30 1.21
N GLY A 179 8.35 8.56 0.15
CA GLY A 179 7.43 7.42 0.17
C GLY A 179 6.32 7.49 -0.87
N GLY A 180 6.09 8.66 -1.49
CA GLY A 180 5.05 8.82 -2.49
C GLY A 180 3.68 8.35 -1.97
N VAL A 181 2.96 7.54 -2.75
CA VAL A 181 1.63 7.02 -2.39
C VAL A 181 1.60 6.25 -1.07
N LEU A 182 2.71 5.68 -0.64
CA LEU A 182 2.82 4.98 0.65
C LEU A 182 2.60 5.94 1.83
N VAL A 183 2.90 7.22 1.63
CA VAL A 183 2.79 8.26 2.67
C VAL A 183 1.58 9.16 2.44
N TYR A 184 1.33 9.64 1.22
CA TYR A 184 0.21 10.55 0.98
C TYR A 184 -1.12 9.84 0.73
N GLY A 185 -1.11 8.62 0.18
CA GLY A 185 -2.31 7.93 -0.28
C GLY A 185 -2.83 6.88 0.69
N ILE A 186 -1.97 5.94 1.11
CA ILE A 186 -2.38 4.82 1.96
C ILE A 186 -2.55 5.30 3.42
N PRO A 187 -3.70 5.03 4.07
CA PRO A 187 -3.94 5.48 5.44
C PRO A 187 -3.02 4.83 6.49
N GLU A 188 -2.83 5.55 7.60
CA GLU A 188 -2.05 5.10 8.75
C GLU A 188 -2.50 3.73 9.27
N PHE A 189 -3.82 3.50 9.29
CA PHE A 189 -4.40 2.26 9.80
C PHE A 189 -4.19 1.03 8.89
N ARG A 190 -3.70 1.22 7.64
CA ARG A 190 -3.26 0.15 6.73
C ARG A 190 -1.75 0.02 6.65
N LEU A 191 -1.07 1.16 6.61
CA LEU A 191 0.38 1.25 6.50
C LEU A 191 0.90 2.38 7.40
N PRO A 192 1.33 2.07 8.63
CA PRO A 192 1.92 3.06 9.52
C PRO A 192 3.11 3.77 8.87
N LYS A 193 3.13 5.11 8.96
CA LYS A 193 4.18 5.92 8.31
C LYS A 193 5.57 5.66 8.88
N ALA A 194 5.64 5.23 10.14
CA ALA A 194 6.89 4.80 10.76
C ALA A 194 7.53 3.60 10.05
N ILE A 195 6.72 2.67 9.50
CA ILE A 195 7.22 1.54 8.69
C ILE A 195 7.86 2.07 7.41
N VAL A 196 7.17 2.95 6.68
CA VAL A 196 7.70 3.54 5.44
C VAL A 196 8.98 4.31 5.71
N GLN A 197 9.01 5.10 6.78
CA GLN A 197 10.21 5.87 7.18
C GLN A 197 11.39 4.94 7.47
N LYS A 198 11.15 3.81 8.15
CA LYS A 198 12.20 2.83 8.44
C LYS A 198 12.79 2.21 7.17
N GLU A 199 11.96 1.88 6.18
CA GLU A 199 12.43 1.41 4.87
C GLU A 199 13.30 2.48 4.17
N VAL A 200 12.85 3.74 4.18
CA VAL A 200 13.62 4.88 3.62
C VAL A 200 14.95 5.07 4.35
N ASP A 201 14.96 4.95 5.68
CA ASP A 201 16.18 5.09 6.49
C ASP A 201 17.15 3.93 6.23
N GLY A 202 16.66 2.71 5.99
CA GLY A 202 17.46 1.58 5.53
C GLY A 202 18.17 1.86 4.20
N LEU A 203 17.47 2.46 3.23
CA LEU A 203 18.06 2.89 1.97
C LEU A 203 19.12 3.98 2.17
N LYS A 204 18.87 4.96 3.03
CA LYS A 204 19.84 6.00 3.38
C LYS A 204 21.10 5.41 4.04
N ALA A 205 20.94 4.39 4.89
CA ALA A 205 22.07 3.69 5.51
C ALA A 205 22.96 3.00 4.47
N MET A 206 22.37 2.47 3.37
CA MET A 206 23.11 1.94 2.23
C MET A 206 23.78 3.02 1.36
N GLY A 207 23.58 4.29 1.65
CA GLY A 207 24.20 5.43 0.97
C GLY A 207 23.32 6.15 -0.06
N VAL A 208 22.03 5.79 -0.16
CA VAL A 208 21.08 6.51 -1.01
C VAL A 208 20.84 7.91 -0.42
N LYS A 209 20.96 8.94 -1.24
CA LYS A 209 20.58 10.30 -0.89
C LYS A 209 19.12 10.54 -1.23
N VAL A 210 18.41 11.29 -0.40
CA VAL A 210 17.00 11.64 -0.64
C VAL A 210 16.86 13.15 -0.49
N GLU A 211 16.54 13.81 -1.61
CA GLU A 211 16.35 15.25 -1.73
C GLU A 211 14.86 15.54 -1.87
N THR A 212 14.23 15.95 -0.78
CA THR A 212 12.81 16.33 -0.75
C THR A 212 12.60 17.77 -1.20
N ASN A 213 11.33 18.18 -1.43
CA ASN A 213 10.95 19.51 -1.92
C ASN A 213 11.63 19.88 -3.27
N THR A 214 11.95 18.88 -4.08
CA THR A 214 12.61 19.05 -5.37
C THR A 214 11.73 18.56 -6.51
N VAL A 215 11.17 19.52 -7.26
CA VAL A 215 10.28 19.25 -8.38
C VAL A 215 11.11 19.23 -9.67
N VAL A 216 11.55 18.04 -10.10
CA VAL A 216 12.30 17.89 -11.34
C VAL A 216 11.45 18.33 -12.54
N GLY A 217 12.04 19.13 -13.42
CA GLY A 217 11.35 19.85 -14.49
C GLY A 217 10.85 21.25 -14.10
N ARG A 218 11.05 21.65 -12.80
CA ARG A 218 10.74 23.01 -12.31
C ARG A 218 11.88 23.63 -11.51
N THR A 219 12.35 22.94 -10.45
CA THR A 219 13.47 23.40 -9.61
C THR A 219 14.83 22.99 -10.16
N ILE A 220 14.88 21.88 -10.87
CA ILE A 220 16.03 21.34 -11.59
C ILE A 220 15.51 20.57 -12.82
N THR A 221 16.17 20.69 -13.95
CA THR A 221 15.85 19.96 -15.16
C THR A 221 16.60 18.63 -15.25
N ILE A 222 16.19 17.74 -16.16
CA ILE A 222 16.91 16.50 -16.43
C ILE A 222 18.29 16.79 -17.05
N ASP A 223 18.38 17.80 -17.92
CA ASP A 223 19.64 18.20 -18.56
C ASP A 223 20.64 18.70 -17.49
N GLU A 224 20.20 19.56 -16.57
CA GLU A 224 21.05 20.00 -15.44
C GLU A 224 21.49 18.82 -14.54
N LEU A 225 20.62 17.83 -14.30
CA LEU A 225 21.01 16.62 -13.57
C LEU A 225 22.13 15.86 -14.28
N MET A 226 22.03 15.70 -15.59
CA MET A 226 23.00 14.93 -16.37
C MET A 226 24.27 15.71 -16.68
N GLU A 227 24.15 16.95 -17.17
CA GLU A 227 25.27 17.74 -17.67
C GLU A 227 26.06 18.46 -16.57
N GLU A 228 25.36 18.99 -15.54
CA GLU A 228 25.99 19.79 -14.50
C GLU A 228 26.23 19.00 -13.20
N ASN A 229 25.33 18.06 -12.87
CA ASN A 229 25.40 17.30 -11.62
C ASN A 229 26.05 15.92 -11.80
N GLY A 230 26.36 15.52 -13.05
CA GLY A 230 27.11 14.34 -13.39
C GLY A 230 26.36 13.02 -13.17
N PHE A 231 25.03 13.03 -13.23
CA PHE A 231 24.25 11.80 -13.28
C PHE A 231 24.36 11.19 -14.68
N GLU A 232 24.64 9.89 -14.73
CA GLU A 232 24.84 9.15 -15.98
C GLU A 232 23.53 8.53 -16.51
N ALA A 233 22.55 8.35 -15.61
CA ALA A 233 21.23 7.85 -15.95
C ALA A 233 20.15 8.45 -15.03
N VAL A 234 18.92 8.50 -15.54
CA VAL A 234 17.75 9.00 -14.81
C VAL A 234 16.63 7.96 -14.89
N PHE A 235 16.13 7.53 -13.72
CA PHE A 235 14.91 6.74 -13.63
C PHE A 235 13.74 7.65 -13.29
N ILE A 236 12.64 7.58 -14.06
CA ILE A 236 11.44 8.40 -13.86
C ILE A 236 10.36 7.53 -13.22
N GLY A 237 10.11 7.73 -11.92
CA GLY A 237 9.11 7.06 -11.12
C GLY A 237 8.13 8.04 -10.46
N SER A 238 7.71 9.08 -11.20
CA SER A 238 6.89 10.20 -10.68
C SER A 238 5.46 9.82 -10.28
N GLY A 239 5.03 8.58 -10.55
CA GLY A 239 3.71 8.08 -10.21
C GLY A 239 2.58 8.63 -11.09
N ALA A 240 1.33 8.31 -10.72
CA ALA A 240 0.10 8.72 -11.40
C ALA A 240 -0.81 9.46 -10.41
N GLY A 241 -0.29 10.54 -9.79
CA GLY A 241 -0.97 11.30 -8.75
C GLY A 241 -2.09 12.23 -9.26
N LEU A 242 -2.23 12.44 -10.57
CA LEU A 242 -3.29 13.28 -11.11
C LEU A 242 -4.64 12.57 -10.97
N PRO A 243 -5.64 13.23 -10.37
CA PRO A 243 -6.97 12.66 -10.23
C PRO A 243 -7.66 12.50 -11.58
N MET A 244 -8.43 11.43 -11.72
CA MET A 244 -9.36 11.25 -12.83
C MET A 244 -10.75 11.66 -12.38
N PHE A 245 -11.35 12.59 -13.09
CA PHE A 245 -12.73 13.02 -12.90
C PHE A 245 -13.67 12.21 -13.79
N MET A 246 -14.95 12.15 -13.43
CA MET A 246 -15.98 11.41 -14.17
C MET A 246 -16.43 12.17 -15.43
N ASN A 247 -16.14 13.46 -15.51
CA ASN A 247 -16.59 14.39 -16.54
C ASN A 247 -18.12 14.49 -16.62
N ILE A 248 -18.76 14.61 -15.46
CA ILE A 248 -20.21 14.80 -15.32
C ILE A 248 -20.51 16.20 -14.76
N PRO A 249 -21.73 16.74 -15.03
CA PRO A 249 -22.13 18.02 -14.48
C PRO A 249 -22.06 18.05 -12.95
N GLY A 250 -21.56 19.16 -12.39
CA GLY A 250 -21.53 19.41 -10.96
C GLY A 250 -20.24 18.96 -10.26
N GLU A 251 -19.25 18.40 -10.94
CA GLU A 251 -17.97 18.02 -10.31
C GLU A 251 -17.16 19.21 -9.76
N ASN A 252 -17.49 20.44 -10.17
CA ASN A 252 -16.87 21.66 -9.69
C ASN A 252 -17.58 22.27 -8.46
N LEU A 253 -18.63 21.66 -7.95
CA LEU A 253 -19.36 22.14 -6.77
C LEU A 253 -18.48 22.02 -5.52
N LYS A 254 -18.71 22.93 -4.57
CA LYS A 254 -18.12 22.88 -3.23
C LYS A 254 -18.54 21.59 -2.51
N GLY A 255 -17.59 20.90 -1.93
CA GLY A 255 -17.83 19.59 -1.27
C GLY A 255 -17.57 18.39 -2.18
N VAL A 256 -17.22 18.62 -3.46
CA VAL A 256 -16.70 17.58 -4.34
C VAL A 256 -15.18 17.63 -4.31
N TYR A 257 -14.55 16.49 -3.98
CA TYR A 257 -13.10 16.36 -3.83
C TYR A 257 -12.59 15.14 -4.58
N SER A 258 -11.37 15.22 -5.10
CA SER A 258 -10.68 14.00 -5.50
C SER A 258 -10.25 13.20 -4.27
N ALA A 259 -10.23 11.87 -4.39
CA ALA A 259 -9.73 11.02 -3.31
C ALA A 259 -8.26 11.35 -2.95
N ASN A 260 -7.44 11.69 -3.95
CA ASN A 260 -6.05 12.08 -3.72
C ASN A 260 -5.92 13.34 -2.85
N GLU A 261 -6.73 14.37 -3.11
CA GLU A 261 -6.74 15.58 -2.27
C GLU A 261 -7.13 15.26 -0.83
N PHE A 262 -8.23 14.53 -0.65
CA PHE A 262 -8.73 14.13 0.65
C PHE A 262 -7.71 13.30 1.44
N LEU A 263 -7.18 12.24 0.81
CA LEU A 263 -6.21 11.34 1.43
C LEU A 263 -4.86 12.02 1.71
N THR A 264 -4.42 12.95 0.85
CA THR A 264 -3.19 13.72 1.10
C THR A 264 -3.32 14.57 2.36
N ARG A 265 -4.44 15.24 2.57
CA ARG A 265 -4.68 16.00 3.81
C ARG A 265 -4.67 15.11 5.04
N ILE A 266 -5.28 13.93 4.97
CA ILE A 266 -5.32 12.99 6.09
C ILE A 266 -3.93 12.40 6.35
N ASN A 267 -3.32 11.80 5.34
CA ASN A 267 -2.16 10.95 5.54
C ASN A 267 -0.84 11.72 5.59
N LEU A 268 -0.56 12.54 4.57
CA LEU A 268 0.68 13.32 4.48
C LEU A 268 0.68 14.48 5.47
N MET A 269 -0.43 15.23 5.52
CA MET A 269 -0.56 16.41 6.37
C MET A 269 -1.06 16.08 7.77
N LYS A 270 -1.42 14.82 8.04
CA LYS A 270 -1.90 14.33 9.35
C LYS A 270 -3.05 15.16 9.92
N ALA A 271 -3.96 15.65 9.06
CA ALA A 271 -5.04 16.55 9.43
C ALA A 271 -6.06 15.95 10.43
N TYR A 272 -6.03 14.64 10.65
CA TYR A 272 -6.88 13.95 11.63
C TYR A 272 -6.36 14.06 13.08
N LEU A 273 -5.13 14.53 13.29
CA LEU A 273 -4.59 14.70 14.63
C LEU A 273 -5.21 15.93 15.31
N PRO A 274 -5.49 15.87 16.62
CA PRO A 274 -6.16 16.96 17.34
C PRO A 274 -5.41 18.29 17.34
N ASP A 275 -4.08 18.24 17.22
CA ASP A 275 -3.15 19.37 17.23
C ASP A 275 -2.64 19.74 15.83
N SER A 276 -3.26 19.20 14.77
CA SER A 276 -2.88 19.53 13.40
C SER A 276 -3.40 20.91 12.99
N ASP A 277 -2.51 21.72 12.41
CA ASP A 277 -2.86 23.02 11.80
C ASP A 277 -3.47 22.90 10.40
N THR A 278 -3.49 21.70 9.86
CA THR A 278 -3.99 21.44 8.48
C THR A 278 -5.51 21.42 8.47
N PRO A 279 -6.16 22.24 7.64
CA PRO A 279 -7.60 22.22 7.48
C PRO A 279 -8.08 20.87 6.93
N ILE A 280 -9.08 20.27 7.58
CA ILE A 280 -9.77 19.08 7.10
C ILE A 280 -11.25 19.36 6.92
N MET A 281 -11.90 18.59 6.05
CA MET A 281 -13.36 18.65 5.88
C MET A 281 -14.05 18.20 7.16
N ASP A 282 -14.98 19.01 7.66
CA ASP A 282 -15.85 18.59 8.76
C ASP A 282 -16.89 17.60 8.23
N LEU A 283 -16.66 16.32 8.49
CA LEU A 283 -17.51 15.22 8.03
C LEU A 283 -18.42 14.66 9.11
N LYS A 284 -18.32 15.17 10.34
CA LYS A 284 -19.12 14.66 11.47
C LYS A 284 -20.61 14.84 11.22
N GLY A 285 -21.34 13.72 11.20
CA GLY A 285 -22.79 13.71 10.97
C GLY A 285 -23.22 14.03 9.54
N LYS A 286 -22.28 14.10 8.59
CA LYS A 286 -22.57 14.28 7.16
C LYS A 286 -22.65 12.95 6.43
N THR A 287 -23.32 12.96 5.29
CA THR A 287 -23.34 11.85 4.34
C THR A 287 -22.26 12.07 3.29
N VAL A 288 -21.41 11.06 3.07
CA VAL A 288 -20.33 11.07 2.08
C VAL A 288 -20.56 9.96 1.07
N ALA A 289 -20.52 10.31 -0.22
CA ALA A 289 -20.50 9.34 -1.31
C ALA A 289 -19.08 9.24 -1.86
N VAL A 290 -18.51 8.05 -1.85
CA VAL A 290 -17.22 7.73 -2.47
C VAL A 290 -17.49 6.97 -3.75
N VAL A 291 -17.09 7.53 -4.90
CA VAL A 291 -17.33 6.92 -6.21
C VAL A 291 -16.10 6.13 -6.62
N GLY A 292 -16.29 4.83 -6.81
CA GLY A 292 -15.24 3.90 -7.22
C GLY A 292 -15.20 2.63 -6.36
N GLY A 293 -14.53 1.59 -6.85
CA GLY A 293 -14.45 0.28 -6.19
C GLY A 293 -13.03 -0.21 -5.93
N GLY A 294 -12.00 0.62 -6.14
CA GLY A 294 -10.60 0.25 -5.91
C GLY A 294 -10.12 0.51 -4.49
N ASN A 295 -8.87 0.13 -4.18
CA ASN A 295 -8.28 0.34 -2.85
C ASN A 295 -8.31 1.80 -2.40
N VAL A 296 -8.13 2.76 -3.32
CA VAL A 296 -8.21 4.20 -3.00
C VAL A 296 -9.60 4.60 -2.53
N ALA A 297 -10.65 4.02 -3.14
CA ALA A 297 -12.03 4.26 -2.71
C ALA A 297 -12.29 3.67 -1.31
N MET A 298 -11.79 2.47 -1.03
CA MET A 298 -11.85 1.87 0.32
C MET A 298 -11.14 2.74 1.34
N ASP A 299 -9.95 3.24 1.01
CA ASP A 299 -9.17 4.14 1.87
C ASP A 299 -9.93 5.44 2.18
N ALA A 300 -10.49 6.09 1.14
CA ALA A 300 -11.27 7.31 1.31
C ALA A 300 -12.56 7.07 2.13
N ALA A 301 -13.27 5.96 1.87
CA ALA A 301 -14.48 5.59 2.59
C ALA A 301 -14.20 5.33 4.08
N ARG A 302 -13.19 4.53 4.38
CA ARG A 302 -12.79 4.18 5.74
C ARG A 302 -12.24 5.39 6.52
N CYS A 303 -11.49 6.30 5.84
CA CYS A 303 -11.09 7.57 6.44
C CYS A 303 -12.30 8.46 6.75
N SER A 304 -13.24 8.60 5.83
CA SER A 304 -14.47 9.37 6.03
C SER A 304 -15.29 8.84 7.20
N LYS A 305 -15.36 7.51 7.35
CA LYS A 305 -16.05 6.86 8.48
C LYS A 305 -15.41 7.24 9.81
N ARG A 306 -14.07 7.22 9.91
CA ARG A 306 -13.31 7.62 11.11
C ARG A 306 -13.50 9.08 11.47
N LEU A 307 -13.78 9.93 10.48
CA LEU A 307 -14.13 11.35 10.70
C LEU A 307 -15.61 11.58 11.04
N GLY A 308 -16.39 10.51 11.22
CA GLY A 308 -17.76 10.56 11.74
C GLY A 308 -18.85 10.71 10.68
N ALA A 309 -18.57 10.42 9.42
CA ALA A 309 -19.54 10.43 8.34
C ALA A 309 -20.39 9.15 8.29
N GLU A 310 -21.61 9.27 7.74
CA GLU A 310 -22.30 8.16 7.11
C GLU A 310 -21.76 8.00 5.69
N VAL A 311 -21.22 6.81 5.34
CA VAL A 311 -20.45 6.64 4.11
C VAL A 311 -21.08 5.64 3.18
N TYR A 312 -21.23 6.04 1.93
CA TYR A 312 -21.68 5.21 0.81
C TYR A 312 -20.54 5.06 -0.21
N VAL A 313 -20.24 3.82 -0.59
CA VAL A 313 -19.40 3.52 -1.76
C VAL A 313 -20.34 3.30 -2.95
N VAL A 314 -20.21 4.11 -3.97
CA VAL A 314 -21.03 4.03 -5.19
C VAL A 314 -20.18 3.43 -6.31
N TYR A 315 -20.61 2.28 -6.82
CA TYR A 315 -19.85 1.53 -7.82
C TYR A 315 -20.75 1.00 -8.94
N ARG A 316 -20.26 1.16 -10.20
CA ARG A 316 -21.05 0.85 -11.39
C ARG A 316 -21.25 -0.64 -11.69
N ARG A 317 -20.45 -1.53 -11.07
CA ARG A 317 -20.57 -2.99 -11.21
C ARG A 317 -21.06 -3.61 -9.89
N GLY A 318 -21.11 -4.93 -9.82
CA GLY A 318 -21.47 -5.69 -8.62
C GLY A 318 -20.36 -5.76 -7.57
N MET A 319 -20.66 -6.42 -6.46
CA MET A 319 -19.69 -6.63 -5.36
C MET A 319 -18.51 -7.49 -5.79
N GLU A 320 -18.76 -8.51 -6.60
CA GLU A 320 -17.75 -9.45 -7.06
C GLU A 320 -16.73 -8.81 -8.04
N GLU A 321 -17.12 -7.69 -8.68
CA GLU A 321 -16.27 -6.96 -9.62
C GLU A 321 -15.50 -5.81 -8.97
N LEU A 322 -15.50 -5.70 -7.64
CA LEU A 322 -14.70 -4.71 -6.93
C LEU A 322 -13.20 -5.01 -7.11
N PRO A 323 -12.40 -4.09 -7.67
CA PRO A 323 -10.97 -4.32 -7.86
C PRO A 323 -10.13 -4.08 -6.59
N ALA A 324 -10.76 -3.66 -5.49
CA ALA A 324 -10.10 -3.56 -4.20
C ALA A 324 -9.77 -4.94 -3.63
N ARG A 325 -8.77 -5.03 -2.75
CA ARG A 325 -8.49 -6.25 -1.99
C ARG A 325 -9.73 -6.68 -1.20
N HIS A 326 -10.02 -7.98 -1.20
CA HIS A 326 -11.18 -8.52 -0.47
C HIS A 326 -11.15 -8.14 1.02
N GLU A 327 -10.00 -8.27 1.67
CA GLU A 327 -9.80 -7.87 3.07
C GLU A 327 -10.17 -6.39 3.31
N GLU A 328 -9.87 -5.48 2.38
CA GLU A 328 -10.22 -4.07 2.52
C GLU A 328 -11.71 -3.79 2.32
N VAL A 329 -12.36 -4.57 1.45
CA VAL A 329 -13.83 -4.52 1.27
C VAL A 329 -14.54 -5.05 2.51
N GLU A 330 -14.10 -6.19 3.03
CA GLU A 330 -14.63 -6.79 4.26
C GLU A 330 -14.47 -5.81 5.44
N HIS A 331 -13.30 -5.25 5.63
CA HIS A 331 -13.06 -4.25 6.67
C HIS A 331 -13.96 -3.02 6.52
N ALA A 332 -14.20 -2.54 5.30
CA ALA A 332 -15.10 -1.41 5.07
C ALA A 332 -16.54 -1.74 5.46
N ILE A 333 -17.03 -2.94 5.10
CA ILE A 333 -18.37 -3.42 5.48
C ILE A 333 -18.51 -3.52 7.00
N GLU A 334 -17.54 -4.15 7.67
CA GLU A 334 -17.54 -4.31 9.13
C GLU A 334 -17.49 -2.96 9.87
N GLU A 335 -16.80 -1.97 9.30
CA GLU A 335 -16.74 -0.60 9.84
C GLU A 335 -18.03 0.20 9.58
N GLY A 336 -19.00 -0.37 8.87
CA GLY A 336 -20.32 0.22 8.61
C GLY A 336 -20.35 1.16 7.40
N VAL A 337 -19.51 0.92 6.39
CA VAL A 337 -19.61 1.53 5.06
C VAL A 337 -20.72 0.84 4.28
N ILE A 338 -21.57 1.60 3.62
CA ILE A 338 -22.73 1.10 2.85
C ILE A 338 -22.35 1.05 1.37
N PHE A 339 -22.52 -0.11 0.73
CA PHE A 339 -22.23 -0.26 -0.68
C PHE A 339 -23.48 -0.08 -1.54
N LYS A 340 -23.41 0.81 -2.51
CA LYS A 340 -24.37 1.05 -3.58
C LYS A 340 -23.75 0.61 -4.90
N THR A 341 -23.73 -0.70 -5.12
CA THR A 341 -23.28 -1.31 -6.36
C THR A 341 -24.34 -1.20 -7.46
N LEU A 342 -23.95 -1.45 -8.71
CA LEU A 342 -24.82 -1.30 -9.89
C LEU A 342 -25.43 0.09 -9.99
N ASN A 343 -24.67 1.11 -9.60
CA ASN A 343 -25.05 2.53 -9.64
C ASN A 343 -23.92 3.34 -10.29
N ASN A 344 -24.25 4.06 -11.39
CA ASN A 344 -23.27 4.91 -12.06
C ASN A 344 -23.72 6.39 -11.96
N PRO A 345 -22.91 7.27 -11.36
CA PRO A 345 -23.22 8.69 -11.30
C PRO A 345 -23.27 9.34 -12.68
N VAL A 346 -24.24 10.20 -12.88
CA VAL A 346 -24.43 10.97 -14.14
C VAL A 346 -24.48 12.48 -13.89
N GLN A 347 -24.75 12.90 -12.67
CA GLN A 347 -24.81 14.32 -12.31
C GLN A 347 -24.65 14.50 -10.79
N ILE A 348 -23.92 15.54 -10.38
CA ILE A 348 -23.86 16.04 -9.03
C ILE A 348 -24.74 17.32 -8.95
N ASN A 349 -25.67 17.36 -7.99
CA ASN A 349 -26.62 18.45 -7.84
C ASN A 349 -26.17 19.36 -6.71
N GLY A 350 -26.16 20.66 -6.97
CA GLY A 350 -25.85 21.70 -5.99
C GLY A 350 -27.08 22.32 -5.33
N ASP A 351 -26.83 23.07 -4.26
CA ASP A 351 -27.77 24.00 -3.67
C ASP A 351 -27.55 25.45 -4.22
N GLU A 352 -28.25 26.42 -3.67
CA GLU A 352 -28.18 27.84 -4.04
C GLU A 352 -26.83 28.49 -3.72
N GLN A 353 -25.96 27.85 -2.93
CA GLN A 353 -24.62 28.29 -2.57
C GLN A 353 -23.52 27.56 -3.33
N ASP A 354 -23.86 26.80 -4.37
CA ASP A 354 -22.97 25.92 -5.13
C ASP A 354 -22.32 24.83 -4.27
N CYS A 355 -23.00 24.39 -3.20
CA CYS A 355 -22.54 23.26 -2.38
C CYS A 355 -23.23 21.96 -2.83
N VAL A 356 -22.52 20.85 -2.82
CA VAL A 356 -23.10 19.55 -3.15
C VAL A 356 -24.25 19.18 -2.22
N LYS A 357 -25.37 18.77 -2.80
CA LYS A 357 -26.60 18.40 -2.09
C LYS A 357 -26.97 16.94 -2.33
N SER A 358 -26.86 16.48 -3.56
CA SER A 358 -27.20 15.10 -3.94
C SER A 358 -26.47 14.68 -5.20
N MET A 359 -26.53 13.40 -5.52
CA MET A 359 -25.98 12.82 -6.72
C MET A 359 -27.05 11.99 -7.43
N THR A 360 -27.22 12.21 -8.72
CA THR A 360 -28.10 11.42 -9.57
C THR A 360 -27.30 10.28 -10.18
N CYS A 361 -27.80 9.05 -9.99
CA CYS A 361 -27.21 7.84 -10.54
C CYS A 361 -28.21 7.15 -11.46
N ILE A 362 -27.71 6.43 -12.46
CA ILE A 362 -28.48 5.44 -13.21
C ILE A 362 -28.22 4.07 -12.61
N GLU A 363 -29.23 3.24 -12.55
CA GLU A 363 -29.10 1.83 -12.21
C GLU A 363 -28.48 1.08 -13.37
N MET A 364 -27.57 0.17 -13.04
CA MET A 364 -26.82 -0.63 -14.00
C MET A 364 -27.21 -2.08 -13.89
N GLU A 365 -27.05 -2.81 -14.98
CA GLU A 365 -27.18 -4.27 -15.03
C GLU A 365 -25.90 -4.86 -15.59
N LEU A 366 -25.48 -6.01 -15.04
CA LEU A 366 -24.36 -6.76 -15.58
C LEU A 366 -24.83 -7.47 -16.85
N GLY A 367 -24.16 -7.22 -17.96
CA GLY A 367 -24.36 -7.96 -19.19
C GLY A 367 -23.75 -9.36 -19.12
N GLU A 368 -24.05 -10.20 -20.13
CA GLU A 368 -23.42 -11.50 -20.33
C GLU A 368 -21.93 -11.39 -20.61
#